data_55b034e02e8ef23081b6efdd89df381a
#
_entry.id   55b034e02e8ef23081b6efdd89df381a
#
_cell.length_a   1.000
_cell.length_b   1.000
_cell.length_c   1.000
_cell.angle_alpha   90.00
_cell.angle_beta   90.00
_cell.angle_gamma   90.00
#
_symmetry.space_group_name_H-M   'P 1'
#
loop_
_entity.id
_entity.type
_entity.pdbx_description
1 polymer ?
#
loop_
_entity_poly.entity_id
_entity_poly.type
_entity_poly.pdbx_seq_one_letter_code
_entity_poly.pdbx_strand_id
1 'polypeptide(L)'
;HKEVLKLINQCTDFFFFYTSIETLALILSNRTFRLNSLDQMDDLQEKETSDIKNIGQFCYISSWTDDETESIPMWKMYSSLDSGVRIKLKTNPFKLFENTPESIKEVSVLPVTDESNGVYLKSIIPIADMMKKGYICPAAMSNNILHKVEYTSDPSKLYPKLVTYEGDKFSISLGTLGIHKNIHWEFQHEWRYILQFYPVNINQDPNILPTSVQIMANKILHGLEKQPFPFYDLQLDDVAFSEMEITLSPKISAGYRLIVNSLIEKYNPSALIHNSSLLGLI
;
A
#
# COMPACT_ATOMS: atom_id res chain seq x y z
N HIS A 1 -12.41 8.48 -19.82
CA HIS A 1 -13.66 8.50 -19.03
C HIS A 1 -14.40 7.14 -19.04
N LYS A 2 -14.50 6.45 -20.19
CA LYS A 2 -15.15 5.11 -20.29
C LYS A 2 -14.30 3.98 -19.70
N GLU A 3 -12.98 4.06 -19.74
CA GLU A 3 -12.08 3.06 -19.12
C GLU A 3 -12.04 3.21 -17.58
N VAL A 4 -12.04 4.43 -17.08
CA VAL A 4 -12.13 4.71 -15.63
C VAL A 4 -13.47 4.21 -15.05
N LEU A 5 -14.59 4.37 -15.80
CA LEU A 5 -15.89 3.83 -15.41
C LEU A 5 -15.96 2.28 -15.48
N LYS A 6 -15.16 1.64 -16.34
CA LYS A 6 -15.05 0.17 -16.38
C LYS A 6 -14.28 -0.40 -15.18
N LEU A 7 -13.24 0.29 -14.72
CA LEU A 7 -12.48 -0.09 -13.50
C LEU A 7 -13.34 0.06 -12.23
N ILE A 8 -14.14 1.13 -12.14
CA ILE A 8 -15.06 1.34 -11.01
C ILE A 8 -16.14 0.25 -10.93
N ASN A 9 -16.59 -0.30 -12.06
CA ASN A 9 -17.59 -1.37 -12.12
C ASN A 9 -17.05 -2.79 -11.88
N GLN A 10 -15.73 -2.97 -11.66
CA GLN A 10 -15.10 -4.27 -11.37
C GLN A 10 -14.54 -4.35 -9.95
N CYS A 11 -14.58 -3.28 -9.17
CA CYS A 11 -14.09 -3.27 -7.81
C CYS A 11 -15.18 -3.75 -6.86
N THR A 12 -14.87 -4.73 -6.03
CA THR A 12 -15.73 -5.15 -4.92
C THR A 12 -15.79 -4.05 -3.87
N ASP A 13 -16.89 -4.00 -3.11
CA ASP A 13 -17.04 -3.00 -2.03
C ASP A 13 -16.08 -3.26 -0.85
N PHE A 14 -15.54 -4.47 -0.75
CA PHE A 14 -14.74 -4.95 0.37
C PHE A 14 -13.55 -5.77 -0.09
N PHE A 15 -12.48 -5.72 0.71
CA PHE A 15 -11.31 -6.59 0.59
C PHE A 15 -10.99 -7.31 1.89
N PHE A 16 -10.29 -8.44 1.76
CA PHE A 16 -9.93 -9.32 2.86
C PHE A 16 -8.41 -9.42 3.00
N PHE A 17 -7.95 -9.40 4.26
CA PHE A 17 -6.54 -9.47 4.62
C PHE A 17 -6.31 -10.57 5.66
N TYR A 18 -5.58 -11.61 5.27
CA TYR A 18 -5.20 -12.71 6.16
C TYR A 18 -3.94 -12.35 6.93
N THR A 19 -3.97 -12.50 8.26
CA THR A 19 -2.83 -12.09 9.09
C THR A 19 -2.79 -12.80 10.46
N SER A 20 -1.70 -12.58 11.19
CA SER A 20 -1.55 -13.06 12.57
C SER A 20 -2.30 -12.18 13.59
N ILE A 21 -2.52 -12.71 14.78
CA ILE A 21 -3.10 -11.93 15.90
C ILE A 21 -2.15 -10.82 16.33
N GLU A 22 -0.84 -11.01 16.25
CA GLU A 22 0.17 -9.98 16.55
C GLU A 22 0.02 -8.78 15.61
N THR A 23 -0.12 -9.04 14.31
CA THR A 23 -0.35 -7.98 13.32
C THR A 23 -1.69 -7.30 13.55
N LEU A 24 -2.75 -8.06 13.87
CA LEU A 24 -4.05 -7.48 14.26
C LEU A 24 -3.89 -6.53 15.44
N ALA A 25 -3.14 -6.90 16.47
CA ALA A 25 -2.91 -6.06 17.65
C ALA A 25 -2.24 -4.72 17.27
N LEU A 26 -1.26 -4.74 16.35
CA LEU A 26 -0.60 -3.54 15.83
C LEU A 26 -1.56 -2.67 15.02
N ILE A 27 -2.36 -3.28 14.13
CA ILE A 27 -3.35 -2.57 13.32
C ILE A 27 -4.36 -1.86 14.23
N LEU A 28 -4.91 -2.57 15.22
CA LEU A 28 -5.91 -2.02 16.14
C LEU A 28 -5.35 -0.92 17.03
N SER A 29 -4.16 -1.12 17.59
CA SER A 29 -3.55 -0.15 18.52
C SER A 29 -3.12 1.14 17.83
N ASN A 30 -2.61 1.04 16.61
CA ASN A 30 -2.05 2.17 15.86
C ASN A 30 -3.05 2.79 14.90
N ARG A 31 -4.13 2.09 14.58
CA ARG A 31 -5.11 2.44 13.53
C ARG A 31 -4.45 2.64 12.17
N THR A 32 -3.51 1.76 11.83
CA THR A 32 -2.74 1.83 10.58
C THR A 32 -2.68 0.48 9.90
N PHE A 33 -2.52 0.51 8.57
CA PHE A 33 -2.11 -0.63 7.78
C PHE A 33 -0.72 -0.42 7.22
N ARG A 34 0.11 -1.44 7.32
CA ARG A 34 1.49 -1.42 6.85
C ARG A 34 1.60 -1.74 5.37
N LEU A 35 2.36 -0.91 4.66
CA LEU A 35 2.89 -1.21 3.36
C LEU A 35 4.37 -1.58 3.51
N ASN A 36 4.75 -2.75 3.03
CA ASN A 36 6.14 -3.20 3.00
C ASN A 36 6.74 -2.95 1.61
N SER A 37 8.05 -2.73 1.56
CA SER A 37 8.72 -2.62 0.26
C SER A 37 8.64 -3.95 -0.50
N LEU A 38 8.61 -3.87 -1.83
CA LEU A 38 8.52 -5.04 -2.70
C LEU A 38 9.71 -6.00 -2.51
N ASP A 39 10.85 -5.50 -2.02
CA ASP A 39 12.03 -6.30 -1.67
C ASP A 39 11.78 -7.32 -0.54
N GLN A 40 10.73 -7.11 0.26
CA GLN A 40 10.38 -7.94 1.43
C GLN A 40 9.27 -8.95 1.14
N MET A 41 8.84 -9.06 -0.13
CA MET A 41 7.77 -9.98 -0.51
C MET A 41 8.27 -11.41 -0.66
N ASP A 42 7.35 -12.38 -0.47
CA ASP A 42 7.65 -13.82 -0.55
C ASP A 42 8.07 -14.25 -1.96
N ASP A 43 7.48 -13.64 -3.00
CA ASP A 43 7.88 -13.86 -4.39
C ASP A 43 9.09 -12.99 -4.74
N LEU A 44 10.25 -13.61 -4.79
CA LEU A 44 11.52 -12.94 -5.08
C LEU A 44 11.60 -12.39 -6.52
N GLN A 45 10.72 -12.80 -7.43
CA GLN A 45 10.69 -12.32 -8.81
C GLN A 45 10.07 -10.93 -8.94
N GLU A 46 9.12 -10.58 -8.05
CA GLU A 46 8.36 -9.34 -8.15
C GLU A 46 9.19 -8.06 -8.01
N LYS A 47 10.32 -8.12 -7.36
CA LYS A 47 11.26 -6.98 -7.17
C LYS A 47 12.23 -6.80 -8.32
N GLU A 48 12.34 -7.79 -9.22
CA GLU A 48 13.34 -7.82 -10.28
C GLU A 48 12.83 -7.05 -11.51
N THR A 49 13.75 -6.38 -12.19
CA THR A 49 13.51 -5.68 -13.45
C THR A 49 14.64 -5.95 -14.44
N SER A 50 14.41 -5.71 -15.73
CA SER A 50 15.41 -6.00 -16.77
C SER A 50 16.56 -4.98 -16.83
N ASP A 51 16.44 -3.83 -16.19
CA ASP A 51 17.36 -2.68 -16.40
C ASP A 51 17.83 -1.96 -15.13
N ILE A 52 17.13 -2.07 -13.99
CA ILE A 52 17.56 -1.45 -12.71
C ILE A 52 17.55 -2.47 -11.58
N LYS A 53 18.67 -2.66 -10.92
CA LYS A 53 18.75 -3.53 -9.74
C LYS A 53 18.19 -2.83 -8.50
N ASN A 54 17.56 -3.63 -7.61
CA ASN A 54 17.07 -3.20 -6.29
C ASN A 54 16.02 -2.06 -6.35
N ILE A 55 15.34 -1.90 -7.46
CA ILE A 55 14.34 -0.82 -7.62
C ILE A 55 13.09 -1.08 -6.77
N GLY A 56 12.78 -2.35 -6.46
CA GLY A 56 11.65 -2.76 -5.62
C GLY A 56 11.62 -2.11 -4.25
N GLN A 57 12.78 -1.70 -3.73
CA GLN A 57 12.88 -0.99 -2.45
C GLN A 57 12.11 0.36 -2.41
N PHE A 58 11.80 0.97 -3.55
CA PHE A 58 11.04 2.22 -3.65
C PHE A 58 9.54 2.01 -3.88
N CYS A 59 9.10 0.77 -4.09
CA CYS A 59 7.72 0.38 -4.30
C CYS A 59 7.18 -0.33 -3.05
N TYR A 60 6.19 0.26 -2.40
CA TYR A 60 5.59 -0.25 -1.16
C TYR A 60 4.19 -0.74 -1.45
N ILE A 61 3.88 -1.94 -0.98
CA ILE A 61 2.60 -2.59 -1.24
C ILE A 61 1.95 -3.10 0.05
N SER A 62 0.61 -3.17 0.02
CA SER A 62 -0.21 -3.94 0.93
C SER A 62 -1.13 -4.82 0.11
N SER A 63 -1.06 -6.14 0.31
CA SER A 63 -1.72 -7.17 -0.50
C SER A 63 -3.01 -7.65 0.14
N TRP A 64 -4.08 -7.70 -0.63
CA TRP A 64 -5.43 -8.04 -0.23
C TRP A 64 -6.05 -9.01 -1.24
N THR A 65 -7.19 -9.62 -0.91
CA THR A 65 -7.97 -10.42 -1.86
C THR A 65 -9.41 -9.94 -1.93
N ASP A 66 -10.03 -10.02 -3.11
CA ASP A 66 -11.46 -9.77 -3.32
C ASP A 66 -12.32 -11.02 -3.12
N ASP A 67 -11.70 -12.18 -2.84
CA ASP A 67 -12.43 -13.42 -2.67
C ASP A 67 -13.13 -13.47 -1.30
N GLU A 68 -14.47 -13.46 -1.34
CA GLU A 68 -15.28 -13.61 -0.13
C GLU A 68 -15.17 -15.02 0.46
N THR A 69 -14.94 -16.01 -0.40
CA THR A 69 -14.78 -17.41 0.02
C THR A 69 -13.46 -17.58 0.75
N GLU A 70 -13.50 -18.18 1.94
CA GLU A 70 -12.30 -18.44 2.70
C GLU A 70 -11.40 -19.47 2.00
N SER A 71 -10.13 -19.10 1.81
CA SER A 71 -9.12 -19.93 1.15
C SER A 71 -8.23 -20.63 2.18
N ILE A 72 -8.23 -21.99 2.16
CA ILE A 72 -7.34 -22.79 3.04
C ILE A 72 -5.86 -22.49 2.76
N PRO A 73 -5.39 -22.37 1.50
CA PRO A 73 -4.02 -21.91 1.22
C PRO A 73 -3.71 -20.56 1.84
N MET A 74 -4.60 -19.55 1.71
CA MET A 74 -4.39 -18.22 2.29
C MET A 74 -4.27 -18.27 3.83
N TRP A 75 -5.12 -19.04 4.50
CA TRP A 75 -5.00 -19.27 5.93
C TRP A 75 -3.65 -19.83 6.33
N LYS A 76 -3.12 -20.80 5.58
CA LYS A 76 -1.84 -21.46 5.88
C LYS A 76 -0.62 -20.59 5.57
N MET A 77 -0.69 -19.79 4.52
CA MET A 77 0.46 -19.00 4.05
C MET A 77 0.62 -17.68 4.80
N TYR A 78 -0.50 -16.95 5.03
CA TYR A 78 -0.46 -15.57 5.51
C TYR A 78 -0.95 -15.38 6.94
N SER A 79 -1.41 -16.47 7.55
CA SER A 79 -1.81 -16.46 8.96
C SER A 79 -1.53 -17.83 9.58
N SER A 80 -2.47 -18.37 10.33
CA SER A 80 -2.42 -19.73 10.88
C SER A 80 -3.83 -20.26 11.03
N LEU A 81 -4.01 -21.57 10.88
CA LEU A 81 -5.31 -22.21 11.06
C LEU A 81 -5.83 -22.15 12.51
N ASP A 82 -4.96 -21.98 13.49
CA ASP A 82 -5.27 -22.02 14.92
C ASP A 82 -5.07 -20.68 15.65
N SER A 83 -4.36 -19.72 15.06
CA SER A 83 -3.97 -18.45 15.70
C SER A 83 -4.02 -17.25 14.73
N GLY A 84 -4.68 -17.38 13.59
CA GLY A 84 -4.81 -16.31 12.62
C GLY A 84 -6.16 -15.61 12.63
N VAL A 85 -6.24 -14.53 11.88
CA VAL A 85 -7.47 -13.79 11.60
C VAL A 85 -7.54 -13.38 10.14
N ARG A 86 -8.75 -13.15 9.63
CA ARG A 86 -9.02 -12.50 8.35
C ARG A 86 -9.77 -11.20 8.62
N ILE A 87 -9.20 -10.08 8.21
CA ILE A 87 -9.77 -8.74 8.37
C ILE A 87 -10.52 -8.39 7.09
N LYS A 88 -11.75 -7.90 7.20
CA LYS A 88 -12.54 -7.34 6.09
C LYS A 88 -12.64 -5.83 6.29
N LEU A 89 -12.33 -5.07 5.25
CA LEU A 89 -12.46 -3.61 5.20
C LEU A 89 -13.07 -3.17 3.87
N LYS A 90 -13.71 -2.00 3.88
CA LYS A 90 -14.15 -1.33 2.67
C LYS A 90 -12.95 -1.02 1.75
N THR A 91 -13.23 -1.00 0.46
CA THR A 91 -12.32 -0.44 -0.56
C THR A 91 -12.00 1.01 -0.18
N ASN A 92 -10.74 1.41 -0.24
CA ASN A 92 -10.25 2.72 0.20
C ASN A 92 -10.44 3.00 1.71
N PRO A 93 -9.84 2.17 2.59
CA PRO A 93 -10.02 2.29 4.04
C PRO A 93 -9.14 3.38 4.66
N PHE A 94 -8.37 4.14 3.87
CA PHE A 94 -7.36 5.06 4.38
C PHE A 94 -7.90 6.47 4.58
N LYS A 95 -7.38 7.13 5.62
CA LYS A 95 -7.71 8.51 5.96
C LYS A 95 -7.25 9.45 4.87
N LEU A 96 -8.13 10.36 4.46
CA LEU A 96 -7.80 11.49 3.57
C LEU A 96 -7.49 12.73 4.41
N PHE A 97 -6.32 13.29 4.19
CA PHE A 97 -5.88 14.52 4.81
C PHE A 97 -6.16 15.71 3.88
N GLU A 98 -6.71 16.77 4.44
CA GLU A 98 -6.85 18.05 3.73
C GLU A 98 -5.58 18.87 3.93
N ASN A 99 -4.91 19.19 2.83
CA ASN A 99 -3.68 19.98 2.84
C ASN A 99 -4.05 21.43 2.57
N THR A 100 -4.07 22.25 3.63
CA THR A 100 -4.35 23.69 3.51
C THR A 100 -3.09 24.45 3.08
N PRO A 101 -3.23 25.65 2.44
CA PRO A 101 -2.09 26.52 2.17
C PRO A 101 -1.24 26.80 3.40
N GLU A 102 -1.88 26.98 4.57
CA GLU A 102 -1.20 27.22 5.84
C GLU A 102 -0.34 26.03 6.26
N SER A 103 -0.88 24.80 6.19
CA SER A 103 -0.14 23.59 6.55
C SER A 103 1.06 23.32 5.63
N ILE A 104 1.00 23.79 4.38
CA ILE A 104 2.09 23.69 3.42
C ILE A 104 3.10 24.83 3.63
N LYS A 105 2.65 26.06 3.88
CA LYS A 105 3.53 27.23 4.11
C LYS A 105 4.46 27.05 5.31
N GLU A 106 4.02 26.35 6.36
CA GLU A 106 4.85 26.08 7.55
C GLU A 106 6.09 25.22 7.24
N VAL A 107 6.08 24.45 6.15
CA VAL A 107 7.12 23.46 5.82
C VAL A 107 7.71 23.64 4.43
N SER A 108 7.23 24.60 3.63
CA SER A 108 7.65 24.80 2.24
C SER A 108 8.17 26.21 2.00
N VAL A 109 9.30 26.29 1.28
CA VAL A 109 9.78 27.54 0.64
C VAL A 109 9.10 27.82 -0.70
N LEU A 110 8.24 26.91 -1.18
CA LEU A 110 7.48 27.12 -2.42
C LEU A 110 6.40 28.17 -2.19
N PRO A 111 6.27 29.17 -3.07
CA PRO A 111 5.18 30.13 -3.01
C PRO A 111 3.85 29.38 -3.23
N VAL A 112 3.06 29.23 -2.18
CA VAL A 112 1.67 28.79 -2.30
C VAL A 112 0.90 30.00 -2.77
N THR A 113 0.55 30.06 -4.06
CA THR A 113 -0.27 31.14 -4.59
C THR A 113 -1.69 31.00 -4.06
N ASP A 114 -2.22 32.08 -3.48
CA ASP A 114 -3.58 32.17 -2.92
C ASP A 114 -4.70 32.06 -3.98
N GLU A 115 -4.37 31.77 -5.24
CA GLU A 115 -5.31 31.77 -6.35
C GLU A 115 -6.20 30.51 -6.45
N SER A 116 -5.99 29.54 -5.58
CA SER A 116 -6.82 28.32 -5.56
C SER A 116 -8.06 28.49 -4.70
N ASN A 117 -8.95 29.41 -4.97
CA ASN A 117 -10.35 29.52 -4.45
C ASN A 117 -10.77 28.49 -3.37
N GLY A 118 -9.95 28.26 -2.34
CA GLY A 118 -10.24 27.33 -1.24
C GLY A 118 -10.25 25.85 -1.64
N VAL A 119 -9.67 25.45 -2.78
CA VAL A 119 -9.55 24.04 -3.16
C VAL A 119 -8.43 23.40 -2.34
N TYR A 120 -8.82 22.66 -1.32
CA TYR A 120 -7.89 21.85 -0.53
C TYR A 120 -7.47 20.61 -1.31
N LEU A 121 -6.18 20.41 -1.45
CA LEU A 121 -5.65 19.18 -2.02
C LEU A 121 -5.79 18.05 -0.99
N LYS A 122 -6.53 16.98 -1.34
CA LYS A 122 -6.65 15.78 -0.49
C LYS A 122 -5.56 14.78 -0.83
N SER A 123 -5.00 14.15 0.19
CA SER A 123 -4.00 13.09 0.02
C SER A 123 -4.10 12.08 1.17
N ILE A 124 -3.66 10.84 0.92
CA ILE A 124 -3.60 9.78 1.95
C ILE A 124 -2.36 9.91 2.86
N ILE A 125 -1.43 10.79 2.49
CA ILE A 125 -0.24 11.15 3.28
C ILE A 125 -0.20 12.67 3.35
N PRO A 126 -0.09 13.30 4.53
CA PRO A 126 0.03 14.75 4.62
C PRO A 126 1.23 15.27 3.82
N ILE A 127 1.02 16.27 2.97
CA ILE A 127 2.12 16.89 2.20
C ILE A 127 3.20 17.44 3.14
N ALA A 128 2.79 18.04 4.25
CA ALA A 128 3.71 18.54 5.28
C ALA A 128 4.63 17.43 5.83
N ASP A 129 4.12 16.20 5.98
CA ASP A 129 4.89 15.06 6.46
C ASP A 129 5.94 14.62 5.42
N MET A 130 5.55 14.57 4.13
CA MET A 130 6.48 14.27 3.03
C MET A 130 7.62 15.29 2.98
N MET A 131 7.29 16.58 3.06
CA MET A 131 8.27 17.67 3.05
C MET A 131 9.23 17.61 4.24
N LYS A 132 8.68 17.46 5.44
CA LYS A 132 9.47 17.39 6.68
C LYS A 132 10.43 16.20 6.71
N LYS A 133 10.00 15.07 6.17
CA LYS A 133 10.80 13.83 6.15
C LYS A 133 11.71 13.70 4.91
N GLY A 134 11.64 14.63 3.96
CA GLY A 134 12.50 14.66 2.79
C GLY A 134 12.23 13.55 1.76
N TYR A 135 10.97 13.24 1.51
CA TYR A 135 10.56 12.32 0.46
C TYR A 135 9.34 12.85 -0.31
N ILE A 136 9.09 12.28 -1.47
CA ILE A 136 7.86 12.49 -2.25
C ILE A 136 7.18 11.15 -2.53
N CYS A 137 5.84 11.17 -2.53
CA CYS A 137 4.98 10.07 -2.94
C CYS A 137 3.88 10.61 -3.86
N PRO A 138 4.09 10.66 -5.19
CA PRO A 138 3.12 11.24 -6.12
C PRO A 138 1.76 10.54 -6.06
N ALA A 139 1.75 9.22 -5.87
CA ALA A 139 0.53 8.43 -5.77
C ALA A 139 -0.34 8.78 -4.54
N ALA A 140 0.25 9.39 -3.49
CA ALA A 140 -0.50 9.80 -2.29
C ALA A 140 -1.59 10.85 -2.56
N MET A 141 -1.45 11.60 -3.66
CA MET A 141 -2.42 12.61 -4.12
C MET A 141 -3.37 12.07 -5.21
N SER A 142 -3.23 10.79 -5.55
CA SER A 142 -4.05 10.11 -6.54
C SER A 142 -5.10 9.22 -5.86
N ASN A 143 -6.28 9.13 -6.45
CA ASN A 143 -7.29 8.15 -6.05
C ASN A 143 -7.00 6.75 -6.62
N ASN A 144 -5.93 6.59 -7.40
CA ASN A 144 -5.59 5.35 -8.11
C ASN A 144 -4.36 4.67 -7.50
N ILE A 145 -4.48 4.28 -6.24
CA ILE A 145 -3.45 3.51 -5.52
C ILE A 145 -3.76 2.03 -5.40
N LEU A 146 -4.98 1.62 -5.77
CA LEU A 146 -5.48 0.25 -5.70
C LEU A 146 -5.43 -0.39 -7.08
N HIS A 147 -4.71 -1.50 -7.19
CA HIS A 147 -4.49 -2.21 -8.44
C HIS A 147 -4.81 -3.70 -8.27
N LYS A 148 -5.51 -4.27 -9.26
CA LYS A 148 -5.65 -5.72 -9.37
C LYS A 148 -4.34 -6.31 -9.89
N VAL A 149 -3.86 -7.38 -9.28
CA VAL A 149 -2.67 -8.09 -9.75
C VAL A 149 -2.99 -8.81 -11.06
N GLU A 150 -2.14 -8.60 -12.06
CA GLU A 150 -2.19 -9.31 -13.33
C GLU A 150 -1.26 -10.52 -13.27
N TYR A 151 -1.84 -11.72 -13.29
CA TYR A 151 -1.06 -12.96 -13.30
C TYR A 151 -0.62 -13.31 -14.72
N THR A 152 0.66 -13.65 -14.88
CA THR A 152 1.24 -13.90 -16.20
C THR A 152 2.43 -14.84 -16.13
N SER A 153 2.73 -15.49 -17.25
CA SER A 153 3.99 -16.21 -17.50
C SER A 153 4.91 -15.45 -18.46
N ASP A 154 4.52 -14.26 -18.91
CA ASP A 154 5.30 -13.44 -19.85
C ASP A 154 6.50 -12.79 -19.14
N PRO A 155 7.76 -13.16 -19.48
CA PRO A 155 8.94 -12.58 -18.84
C PRO A 155 9.06 -11.08 -19.02
N SER A 156 8.54 -10.51 -20.10
CA SER A 156 8.61 -9.06 -20.36
C SER A 156 7.75 -8.25 -19.39
N LYS A 157 6.68 -8.88 -18.85
CA LYS A 157 5.83 -8.31 -17.81
C LYS A 157 6.37 -8.57 -16.41
N LEU A 158 6.91 -9.80 -16.18
CA LEU A 158 7.51 -10.19 -14.88
C LEU A 158 8.80 -9.43 -14.59
N TYR A 159 9.58 -9.08 -15.63
CA TYR A 159 10.82 -8.31 -15.53
C TYR A 159 10.73 -7.04 -16.38
N PRO A 160 9.90 -6.06 -15.99
CA PRO A 160 9.64 -4.90 -16.81
C PRO A 160 10.89 -4.06 -17.02
N LYS A 161 10.96 -3.40 -18.18
CA LYS A 161 11.92 -2.35 -18.44
C LYS A 161 11.37 -1.02 -17.98
N LEU A 162 12.08 -0.36 -17.07
CA LEU A 162 11.60 0.86 -16.40
C LEU A 162 12.26 2.14 -16.94
N VAL A 163 13.43 2.03 -17.59
CA VAL A 163 14.18 3.17 -18.10
C VAL A 163 13.86 3.39 -19.59
N THR A 164 13.53 4.63 -19.91
CA THR A 164 13.39 5.09 -21.31
C THR A 164 14.44 6.16 -21.57
N TYR A 165 15.15 6.07 -22.71
CA TYR A 165 16.15 7.04 -23.15
C TYR A 165 15.63 7.85 -24.34
N GLU A 166 15.84 9.17 -24.27
CA GLU A 166 15.58 10.12 -25.35
C GLU A 166 16.83 10.97 -25.59
N GLY A 167 17.69 10.52 -26.51
CA GLY A 167 19.03 11.08 -26.69
C GLY A 167 19.85 10.90 -25.40
N ASP A 168 20.38 11.99 -24.87
CA ASP A 168 21.19 12.01 -23.64
C ASP A 168 20.35 12.07 -22.35
N LYS A 169 19.03 12.16 -22.47
CA LYS A 169 18.11 12.18 -21.33
C LYS A 169 17.53 10.80 -21.07
N PHE A 170 17.18 10.54 -19.82
CA PHE A 170 16.45 9.32 -19.43
C PHE A 170 15.31 9.65 -18.47
N SER A 171 14.33 8.77 -18.43
CA SER A 171 13.25 8.75 -17.44
C SER A 171 13.10 7.38 -16.85
N ILE A 172 12.68 7.31 -15.58
CA ILE A 172 12.37 6.06 -14.86
C ILE A 172 10.88 6.08 -14.54
N SER A 173 10.17 5.01 -14.94
CA SER A 173 8.74 4.85 -14.63
C SER A 173 8.54 3.59 -13.79
N LEU A 174 8.05 3.75 -12.55
CA LEU A 174 7.72 2.64 -11.66
C LEU A 174 6.25 2.19 -11.79
N GLY A 175 5.50 2.72 -12.74
CA GLY A 175 4.06 2.50 -12.86
C GLY A 175 3.62 1.06 -13.11
N THR A 176 4.53 0.19 -13.58
CA THR A 176 4.27 -1.24 -13.80
C THR A 176 4.80 -2.14 -12.67
N LEU A 177 5.56 -1.56 -11.73
CA LEU A 177 6.18 -2.32 -10.65
C LEU A 177 5.12 -2.71 -9.60
N GLY A 178 5.11 -3.97 -9.22
CA GLY A 178 4.16 -4.51 -8.25
C GLY A 178 2.76 -4.84 -8.81
N ILE A 179 2.53 -4.69 -10.12
CA ILE A 179 1.24 -5.01 -10.77
C ILE A 179 1.22 -6.46 -11.29
N HIS A 180 2.33 -6.96 -11.82
CA HIS A 180 2.39 -8.29 -12.40
C HIS A 180 2.97 -9.31 -11.41
N LYS A 181 2.43 -10.53 -11.45
CA LYS A 181 2.88 -11.67 -10.63
C LYS A 181 2.86 -12.95 -11.44
N ASN A 182 3.72 -13.90 -11.07
CA ASN A 182 3.77 -15.18 -11.75
C ASN A 182 2.43 -15.92 -11.60
N ILE A 183 1.97 -16.59 -12.69
CA ILE A 183 0.67 -17.28 -12.76
C ILE A 183 0.48 -18.33 -11.65
N HIS A 184 1.56 -18.87 -11.09
CA HIS A 184 1.49 -19.82 -9.98
C HIS A 184 0.84 -19.25 -8.71
N TRP A 185 0.73 -17.93 -8.60
CA TRP A 185 0.12 -17.21 -7.48
C TRP A 185 -1.35 -16.81 -7.71
N GLU A 186 -1.94 -17.18 -8.86
CA GLU A 186 -3.29 -16.73 -9.27
C GLU A 186 -4.39 -17.08 -8.24
N PHE A 187 -4.19 -18.16 -7.45
CA PHE A 187 -5.12 -18.57 -6.39
C PHE A 187 -5.32 -17.51 -5.28
N GLN A 188 -4.48 -16.48 -5.23
CA GLN A 188 -4.56 -15.41 -4.24
C GLN A 188 -5.65 -14.38 -4.57
N HIS A 189 -6.07 -14.26 -5.84
CA HIS A 189 -7.01 -13.23 -6.31
C HIS A 189 -6.61 -11.84 -5.78
N GLU A 190 -5.32 -11.50 -5.96
CA GLU A 190 -4.68 -10.41 -5.22
C GLU A 190 -5.02 -9.03 -5.79
N TRP A 191 -5.26 -8.09 -4.88
CA TRP A 191 -5.31 -6.65 -5.09
C TRP A 191 -4.27 -5.98 -4.21
N ARG A 192 -3.71 -4.87 -4.68
CA ARG A 192 -2.64 -4.15 -3.98
C ARG A 192 -2.91 -2.68 -3.88
N TYR A 193 -2.72 -2.13 -2.68
CA TYR A 193 -2.42 -0.71 -2.54
C TYR A 193 -0.94 -0.53 -2.81
N ILE A 194 -0.60 0.33 -3.79
CA ILE A 194 0.77 0.55 -4.26
C ILE A 194 1.13 2.01 -4.10
N LEU A 195 2.24 2.28 -3.41
CA LEU A 195 2.83 3.60 -3.27
C LEU A 195 4.30 3.56 -3.65
N GLN A 196 4.78 4.58 -4.36
CA GLN A 196 6.20 4.75 -4.64
C GLN A 196 6.73 5.93 -3.83
N PHE A 197 7.80 5.69 -3.08
CA PHE A 197 8.45 6.71 -2.25
C PHE A 197 9.83 7.03 -2.79
N TYR A 198 10.05 8.31 -3.10
CA TYR A 198 11.30 8.81 -3.65
C TYR A 198 11.97 9.74 -2.64
N PRO A 199 13.27 9.52 -2.30
CA PRO A 199 13.99 10.37 -1.36
C PRO A 199 14.40 11.69 -2.02
N VAL A 200 13.49 12.64 -2.07
CA VAL A 200 13.68 13.99 -2.60
C VAL A 200 13.35 15.01 -1.54
N ASN A 201 14.31 15.84 -1.17
CA ASN A 201 14.06 16.96 -0.29
C ASN A 201 13.50 18.13 -1.10
N ILE A 202 12.18 18.29 -1.06
CA ILE A 202 11.45 19.37 -1.74
C ILE A 202 11.46 20.70 -0.96
N ASN A 203 12.02 20.73 0.25
CA ASN A 203 12.23 21.97 1.01
C ASN A 203 13.42 22.81 0.49
N GLN A 204 14.03 22.38 -0.61
CA GLN A 204 15.08 23.14 -1.27
C GLN A 204 14.46 24.22 -2.18
N ASP A 205 15.28 25.23 -2.50
CA ASP A 205 14.92 26.26 -3.47
C ASP A 205 14.22 25.65 -4.70
N PRO A 206 13.04 26.15 -5.12
CA PRO A 206 12.31 25.66 -6.29
C PRO A 206 13.16 25.59 -7.57
N ASN A 207 14.15 26.46 -7.69
CA ASN A 207 15.07 26.48 -8.81
C ASN A 207 16.04 25.26 -8.81
N ILE A 208 16.26 24.65 -7.66
CA ILE A 208 17.15 23.49 -7.48
C ILE A 208 16.36 22.17 -7.59
N LEU A 209 15.04 22.18 -7.38
CA LEU A 209 14.20 20.98 -7.36
C LEU A 209 14.35 20.11 -8.62
N PRO A 210 14.32 20.64 -9.86
CA PRO A 210 14.52 19.83 -11.06
C PRO A 210 15.88 19.13 -11.08
N THR A 211 16.93 19.82 -10.63
CA THR A 211 18.28 19.27 -10.51
C THR A 211 18.34 18.18 -9.44
N SER A 212 17.68 18.39 -8.29
CA SER A 212 17.62 17.40 -7.20
C SER A 212 16.87 16.13 -7.63
N VAL A 213 15.80 16.24 -8.39
CA VAL A 213 15.08 15.08 -8.97
C VAL A 213 15.96 14.34 -9.97
N GLN A 214 16.69 15.05 -10.84
CA GLN A 214 17.63 14.42 -11.79
C GLN A 214 18.79 13.71 -11.08
N ILE A 215 19.34 14.30 -10.04
CA ILE A 215 20.40 13.69 -9.22
C ILE A 215 19.87 12.42 -8.54
N MET A 216 18.67 12.47 -7.95
CA MET A 216 18.04 11.32 -7.32
C MET A 216 17.80 10.20 -8.35
N ALA A 217 17.25 10.52 -9.52
CA ALA A 217 17.02 9.55 -10.59
C ALA A 217 18.33 8.88 -11.05
N ASN A 218 19.42 9.66 -11.19
CA ASN A 218 20.75 9.11 -11.48
C ASN A 218 21.26 8.17 -10.39
N LYS A 219 21.09 8.53 -9.13
CA LYS A 219 21.48 7.67 -7.99
C LYS A 219 20.70 6.37 -7.96
N ILE A 220 19.37 6.42 -8.23
CA ILE A 220 18.52 5.24 -8.34
C ILE A 220 19.00 4.34 -9.48
N LEU A 221 19.22 4.90 -10.67
CA LEU A 221 19.70 4.17 -11.85
C LEU A 221 21.00 3.40 -11.59
N HIS A 222 21.90 3.97 -10.81
CA HIS A 222 23.19 3.35 -10.47
C HIS A 222 23.18 2.58 -9.14
N GLY A 223 22.03 2.40 -8.48
CA GLY A 223 21.90 1.71 -7.21
C GLY A 223 22.58 2.39 -6.04
N LEU A 224 22.81 3.71 -6.12
CA LEU A 224 23.47 4.52 -5.11
C LEU A 224 22.49 5.14 -4.09
N GLU A 225 21.19 5.06 -4.36
CA GLU A 225 20.14 5.57 -3.47
C GLU A 225 19.49 4.43 -2.71
N LYS A 226 19.01 4.71 -1.51
CA LYS A 226 18.29 3.77 -0.65
C LYS A 226 16.85 4.23 -0.41
N GLN A 227 15.99 3.27 -0.09
CA GLN A 227 14.64 3.56 0.37
C GLN A 227 14.63 4.52 1.56
N PRO A 228 13.66 5.45 1.65
CA PRO A 228 13.62 6.42 2.76
C PRO A 228 13.29 5.78 4.11
N PHE A 229 12.60 4.63 4.12
CA PHE A 229 12.22 3.87 5.32
C PHE A 229 11.94 2.40 4.97
N PRO A 230 12.01 1.46 5.95
CA PRO A 230 11.83 0.03 5.69
C PRO A 230 10.38 -0.37 5.38
N PHE A 231 9.40 0.38 5.88
CA PHE A 231 7.95 0.19 5.67
C PHE A 231 7.24 1.52 5.86
N TYR A 232 5.99 1.60 5.43
CA TYR A 232 5.15 2.77 5.66
C TYR A 232 3.78 2.36 6.22
N ASP A 233 3.36 2.99 7.33
CA ASP A 233 2.10 2.73 7.99
C ASP A 233 1.08 3.82 7.59
N LEU A 234 0.07 3.45 6.77
CA LEU A 234 -1.03 4.34 6.38
C LEU A 234 -2.11 4.36 7.46
N GLN A 235 -2.59 5.56 7.80
CA GLN A 235 -3.68 5.72 8.76
C GLN A 235 -5.01 5.25 8.16
N LEU A 236 -5.78 4.52 8.96
CA LEU A 236 -7.15 4.15 8.63
C LEU A 236 -8.10 5.33 8.87
N ASP A 237 -9.11 5.43 8.02
CA ASP A 237 -10.26 6.30 8.23
C ASP A 237 -11.08 5.81 9.43
N ASP A 238 -11.65 6.74 10.21
CA ASP A 238 -12.36 6.39 11.45
C ASP A 238 -13.63 5.56 11.16
N VAL A 239 -14.33 5.81 10.07
CA VAL A 239 -15.52 5.04 9.66
C VAL A 239 -15.11 3.64 9.21
N ALA A 240 -14.11 3.54 8.31
CA ALA A 240 -13.59 2.27 7.85
C ALA A 240 -13.05 1.42 9.00
N PHE A 241 -12.40 2.05 9.99
CA PHE A 241 -11.92 1.37 11.18
C PHE A 241 -13.08 0.85 12.04
N SER A 242 -14.11 1.66 12.29
CA SER A 242 -15.26 1.27 13.11
C SER A 242 -16.11 0.15 12.49
N GLU A 243 -16.15 0.07 11.15
CA GLU A 243 -16.90 -0.94 10.38
C GLU A 243 -16.06 -2.19 10.04
N MET A 244 -14.88 -2.35 10.67
CA MET A 244 -14.01 -3.51 10.47
C MET A 244 -14.73 -4.79 10.89
N GLU A 245 -14.60 -5.85 10.07
CA GLU A 245 -15.05 -7.20 10.42
C GLU A 245 -13.83 -8.12 10.54
N ILE A 246 -13.84 -9.00 11.53
CA ILE A 246 -12.76 -9.93 11.81
C ILE A 246 -13.29 -11.35 11.83
N THR A 247 -12.82 -12.20 10.92
CA THR A 247 -13.09 -13.63 10.92
C THR A 247 -11.96 -14.34 11.64
N LEU A 248 -12.30 -15.13 12.64
CA LEU A 248 -11.36 -15.96 13.40
C LEU A 248 -10.95 -17.17 12.57
N SER A 249 -9.71 -17.63 12.72
CA SER A 249 -9.20 -18.81 12.00
C SER A 249 -10.01 -20.08 12.28
N PRO A 250 -10.05 -21.06 11.35
CA PRO A 250 -10.92 -22.23 11.43
C PRO A 250 -10.74 -23.11 12.66
N LYS A 251 -9.53 -23.18 13.20
CA LYS A 251 -9.16 -24.00 14.38
C LYS A 251 -8.74 -23.14 15.56
N ILE A 252 -9.23 -21.90 15.65
CA ILE A 252 -8.79 -20.98 16.70
C ILE A 252 -8.98 -21.58 18.09
N SER A 253 -7.94 -21.51 18.91
CA SER A 253 -8.02 -21.96 20.29
C SER A 253 -8.85 -21.01 21.16
N ALA A 254 -9.39 -21.50 22.27
CA ALA A 254 -10.13 -20.66 23.22
C ALA A 254 -9.27 -19.49 23.77
N GLY A 255 -7.97 -19.72 23.98
CA GLY A 255 -7.04 -18.68 24.43
C GLY A 255 -6.84 -17.58 23.40
N TYR A 256 -6.62 -17.92 22.13
CA TYR A 256 -6.47 -16.94 21.08
C TYR A 256 -7.77 -16.17 20.80
N ARG A 257 -8.93 -16.84 20.87
CA ARG A 257 -10.24 -16.17 20.81
C ARG A 257 -10.39 -15.13 21.93
N LEU A 258 -10.00 -15.46 23.16
CA LEU A 258 -10.03 -14.53 24.28
C LEU A 258 -9.12 -13.32 24.02
N ILE A 259 -7.92 -13.54 23.49
CA ILE A 259 -6.99 -12.45 23.12
C ILE A 259 -7.63 -11.52 22.08
N VAL A 260 -8.19 -12.06 20.98
CA VAL A 260 -8.84 -11.25 19.94
C VAL A 260 -10.00 -10.45 20.52
N ASN A 261 -10.87 -11.06 21.32
CA ASN A 261 -11.99 -10.37 21.96
C ASN A 261 -11.49 -9.21 22.83
N SER A 262 -10.44 -9.42 23.64
CA SER A 262 -9.86 -8.38 24.49
C SER A 262 -9.24 -7.23 23.69
N LEU A 263 -8.59 -7.53 22.56
CA LEU A 263 -8.05 -6.51 21.68
C LEU A 263 -9.17 -5.66 21.06
N ILE A 264 -10.24 -6.29 20.59
CA ILE A 264 -11.40 -5.61 20.02
C ILE A 264 -12.10 -4.73 21.07
N GLU A 265 -12.40 -5.29 22.25
CA GLU A 265 -13.01 -4.53 23.34
C GLU A 265 -12.21 -3.29 23.71
N LYS A 266 -10.87 -3.40 23.72
CA LYS A 266 -9.98 -2.30 24.09
C LYS A 266 -9.82 -1.24 22.99
N TYR A 267 -9.66 -1.63 21.75
CA TYR A 267 -9.17 -0.72 20.66
C TYR A 267 -10.23 -0.39 19.63
N ASN A 268 -11.18 -1.31 19.36
CA ASN A 268 -12.25 -1.11 18.35
C ASN A 268 -13.51 -1.87 18.75
N PRO A 269 -14.23 -1.44 19.80
CA PRO A 269 -15.42 -2.14 20.28
C PRO A 269 -16.59 -2.19 19.27
N SER A 270 -16.49 -1.44 18.17
CA SER A 270 -17.47 -1.46 17.07
C SER A 270 -17.24 -2.60 16.08
N ALA A 271 -16.04 -3.17 16.03
CA ALA A 271 -15.71 -4.20 15.05
C ALA A 271 -16.49 -5.49 15.30
N LEU A 272 -16.93 -6.12 14.22
CA LEU A 272 -17.69 -7.38 14.28
C LEU A 272 -16.72 -8.58 14.25
N ILE A 273 -17.01 -9.58 15.07
CA ILE A 273 -16.21 -10.82 15.12
C ILE A 273 -17.08 -11.97 14.57
N HIS A 274 -16.54 -12.71 13.61
CA HIS A 274 -17.16 -13.85 12.97
C HIS A 274 -16.36 -15.13 13.20
N ASN A 275 -17.03 -16.26 13.23
CA ASN A 275 -16.37 -17.55 13.11
C ASN A 275 -16.06 -17.82 11.62
N SER A 276 -14.99 -18.58 11.37
CA SER A 276 -14.70 -19.08 10.03
C SER A 276 -15.86 -19.97 9.54
N SER A 277 -16.18 -19.86 8.25
CA SER A 277 -17.08 -20.77 7.56
C SER A 277 -16.52 -22.21 7.48
N LEU A 278 -15.20 -22.36 7.68
CA LEU A 278 -14.50 -23.64 7.68
C LEU A 278 -14.43 -24.26 9.08
N LEU A 279 -15.00 -23.64 10.11
CA LEU A 279 -15.00 -24.15 11.47
C LEU A 279 -15.68 -25.54 11.54
N GLY A 280 -14.93 -26.54 11.99
CA GLY A 280 -15.39 -27.93 12.07
C GLY A 280 -15.42 -28.68 10.74
N LEU A 281 -14.98 -28.07 9.64
CA LEU A 281 -14.85 -28.70 8.32
C LEU A 281 -13.42 -29.15 8.03
N ILE A 282 -12.42 -28.57 8.68
CA ILE A 282 -10.99 -28.88 8.50
C ILE A 282 -10.28 -29.06 9.82
#